data_0c26a88d20902cc64fb937f9745911b9
#
_entry.id   0c26a88d20902cc64fb937f9745911b9
#
_cell.length_a   1.000
_cell.length_b   1.000
_cell.length_c   1.000
_cell.angle_alpha   90.00
_cell.angle_beta   90.00
_cell.angle_gamma   90.00
#
_symmetry.space_group_name_H-M   'P 1'
#
loop_
_entity.id
_entity.type
_entity.pdbx_description
1 polymer ?
#
loop_
_entity_poly.entity_id
_entity_poly.type
_entity_poly.pdbx_seq_one_letter_code
_entity_poly.pdbx_strand_id
1 'polypeptide(L)'
;MSRRKSPSPEELVEKLLSGDRRAAARLITIIEDQSDQANDMMKMIFPHTGRSMIIGLTGSGGSGKSTLIDHLIGRFRAMDKKVGVVAVDPSSPFSGGALLGDRIRFQSHAIDDGVFIRSMASRGYLGGLARGTTDVVRVMEAMGNDVIIIETLGAGQDEIDIIHLAQTCILILTPGMGDDIQAMKAGIMEIADIIALNKADLDKANLCLSSLETSIHYGMDKKKGWLPRVVPTISFASKSTDVRGVDELVQAIMDHQAYLHETRKIDEVRNKRIEQELGLVFKDEVEKVVFAGIKGTGKKRQYIESIRAGKSDPYSVVKEVLSTFLRV
;
A
#
# COMPACT_ATOMS: atom_id res chain seq x y z
N MET A 1 -11.13 -10.26 39.91
CA MET A 1 -11.24 -9.72 38.55
C MET A 1 -11.12 -10.85 37.55
N SER A 2 -12.23 -11.28 36.95
CA SER A 2 -12.27 -12.35 35.95
C SER A 2 -11.42 -11.91 34.74
N ARG A 3 -10.37 -12.68 34.40
CA ARG A 3 -9.63 -12.51 33.13
C ARG A 3 -10.63 -12.74 32.00
N ARG A 4 -11.04 -11.67 31.31
CA ARG A 4 -11.81 -11.81 30.06
C ARG A 4 -11.01 -12.74 29.14
N LYS A 5 -11.56 -13.90 28.82
CA LYS A 5 -11.01 -14.86 27.87
C LYS A 5 -10.77 -14.11 26.56
N SER A 6 -9.59 -14.24 25.98
CA SER A 6 -9.33 -13.71 24.64
C SER A 6 -10.34 -14.34 23.67
N PRO A 7 -10.96 -13.57 22.76
CA PRO A 7 -11.88 -14.13 21.77
C PRO A 7 -11.16 -15.17 20.91
N SER A 8 -11.89 -16.21 20.48
CA SER A 8 -11.35 -17.19 19.54
C SER A 8 -11.08 -16.54 18.17
N PRO A 9 -10.27 -17.18 17.29
CA PRO A 9 -10.08 -16.71 15.91
C PRO A 9 -11.40 -16.50 15.16
N GLU A 10 -12.34 -17.44 15.30
CA GLU A 10 -13.65 -17.41 14.66
C GLU A 10 -14.50 -16.25 15.17
N GLU A 11 -14.58 -16.06 16.50
CA GLU A 11 -15.28 -14.94 17.11
C GLU A 11 -14.69 -13.58 16.68
N LEU A 12 -13.37 -13.52 16.46
CA LEU A 12 -12.70 -12.31 16.03
C LEU A 12 -13.04 -11.99 14.57
N VAL A 13 -13.06 -13.00 13.70
CA VAL A 13 -13.44 -12.85 12.28
C VAL A 13 -14.93 -12.48 12.16
N GLU A 14 -15.82 -13.11 12.92
CA GLU A 14 -17.25 -12.79 12.92
C GLU A 14 -17.49 -11.30 13.29
N LYS A 15 -16.82 -10.82 14.34
CA LYS A 15 -16.87 -9.40 14.72
C LYS A 15 -16.29 -8.49 13.64
N LEU A 16 -15.19 -8.87 12.99
CA LEU A 16 -14.66 -8.11 11.86
C LEU A 16 -15.71 -7.97 10.76
N LEU A 17 -16.33 -9.06 10.35
CA LEU A 17 -17.35 -9.08 9.29
C LEU A 17 -18.59 -8.26 9.64
N SER A 18 -18.87 -8.06 10.92
CA SER A 18 -19.91 -7.13 11.40
C SER A 18 -19.47 -5.66 11.45
N GLY A 19 -18.22 -5.35 11.07
CA GLY A 19 -17.67 -4.00 11.03
C GLY A 19 -17.04 -3.52 12.35
N ASP A 20 -16.73 -4.43 13.31
CA ASP A 20 -16.11 -4.06 14.58
C ASP A 20 -14.65 -3.60 14.37
N ARG A 21 -14.42 -2.29 14.60
CA ARG A 21 -13.10 -1.63 14.47
C ARG A 21 -12.05 -2.20 15.44
N ARG A 22 -12.46 -2.66 16.63
CA ARG A 22 -11.53 -3.24 17.62
C ARG A 22 -11.09 -4.63 17.17
N ALA A 23 -12.01 -5.40 16.60
CA ALA A 23 -11.70 -6.69 16.01
C ALA A 23 -10.72 -6.53 14.84
N ALA A 24 -10.97 -5.58 13.94
CA ALA A 24 -10.06 -5.24 12.84
C ALA A 24 -8.65 -4.86 13.35
N ALA A 25 -8.55 -3.93 14.29
CA ALA A 25 -7.28 -3.50 14.85
C ALA A 25 -6.51 -4.65 15.51
N ARG A 26 -7.20 -5.54 16.23
CA ARG A 26 -6.58 -6.70 16.87
C ARG A 26 -6.12 -7.73 15.85
N LEU A 27 -6.93 -8.01 14.83
CA LEU A 27 -6.60 -8.96 13.77
C LEU A 27 -5.38 -8.47 12.98
N ILE A 28 -5.31 -7.19 12.66
CA ILE A 28 -4.14 -6.57 12.01
C ILE A 28 -2.88 -6.77 12.88
N THR A 29 -2.98 -6.57 14.21
CA THR A 29 -1.83 -6.81 15.10
C THR A 29 -1.36 -8.26 15.08
N ILE A 30 -2.29 -9.24 15.10
CA ILE A 30 -1.97 -10.67 15.01
C ILE A 30 -1.27 -11.00 13.67
N ILE A 31 -1.70 -10.37 12.59
CA ILE A 31 -1.09 -10.51 11.26
C ILE A 31 0.33 -9.90 11.25
N GLU A 32 0.50 -8.70 11.77
CA GLU A 32 1.81 -8.03 11.86
C GLU A 32 2.82 -8.82 12.71
N ASP A 33 2.34 -9.50 13.75
CA ASP A 33 3.15 -10.36 14.62
C ASP A 33 3.48 -11.73 13.97
N GLN A 34 3.00 -12.00 12.76
CA GLN A 34 3.22 -13.25 12.01
C GLN A 34 2.92 -14.52 12.81
N SER A 35 1.87 -14.50 13.63
CA SER A 35 1.46 -15.65 14.42
C SER A 35 0.92 -16.78 13.51
N ASP A 36 1.08 -18.04 13.94
CA ASP A 36 0.55 -19.20 13.19
C ASP A 36 -0.96 -19.10 12.93
N GLN A 37 -1.69 -18.42 13.82
CA GLN A 37 -3.14 -18.20 13.70
C GLN A 37 -3.50 -17.20 12.59
N ALA A 38 -2.57 -16.31 12.17
CA ALA A 38 -2.84 -15.30 11.17
C ALA A 38 -3.27 -15.93 9.83
N ASN A 39 -2.57 -16.98 9.39
CA ASN A 39 -2.88 -17.64 8.12
C ASN A 39 -4.29 -18.26 8.12
N ASP A 40 -4.73 -18.84 9.23
CA ASP A 40 -6.07 -19.44 9.33
C ASP A 40 -7.16 -18.37 9.36
N MET A 41 -6.94 -17.25 10.06
CA MET A 41 -7.83 -16.10 10.02
C MET A 41 -7.91 -15.51 8.61
N MET A 42 -6.77 -15.38 7.91
CA MET A 42 -6.74 -14.88 6.53
C MET A 42 -7.54 -15.77 5.57
N LYS A 43 -7.48 -17.09 5.72
CA LYS A 43 -8.34 -18.03 4.94
C LYS A 43 -9.83 -17.77 5.17
N MET A 44 -10.23 -17.48 6.41
CA MET A 44 -11.63 -17.19 6.73
C MET A 44 -12.13 -15.86 6.18
N ILE A 45 -11.29 -14.82 6.16
CA ILE A 45 -11.69 -13.50 5.66
C ILE A 45 -11.60 -13.36 4.14
N PHE A 46 -10.74 -14.14 3.47
CA PHE A 46 -10.49 -14.04 2.03
C PHE A 46 -11.76 -14.08 1.15
N PRO A 47 -12.78 -14.94 1.41
CA PRO A 47 -14.01 -14.94 0.63
C PRO A 47 -14.83 -13.64 0.71
N HIS A 48 -14.53 -12.78 1.68
CA HIS A 48 -15.22 -11.50 1.92
C HIS A 48 -14.45 -10.29 1.37
N THR A 49 -13.42 -10.51 0.54
CA THR A 49 -12.57 -9.46 -0.04
C THR A 49 -12.82 -9.24 -1.53
N GLY A 50 -12.13 -8.28 -2.13
CA GLY A 50 -12.17 -8.03 -3.58
C GLY A 50 -13.28 -7.10 -4.05
N ARG A 51 -13.97 -6.38 -3.15
CA ARG A 51 -15.09 -5.48 -3.49
C ARG A 51 -14.76 -4.01 -3.36
N SER A 52 -13.72 -3.67 -2.62
CA SER A 52 -13.35 -2.27 -2.36
C SER A 52 -12.64 -1.65 -3.56
N MET A 53 -12.82 -0.34 -3.71
CA MET A 53 -11.98 0.50 -4.55
C MET A 53 -10.66 0.77 -3.82
N ILE A 54 -9.53 0.37 -4.39
CA ILE A 54 -8.21 0.54 -3.77
C ILE A 54 -7.45 1.62 -4.53
N ILE A 55 -7.09 2.68 -3.81
CA ILE A 55 -6.41 3.87 -4.34
C ILE A 55 -5.03 3.97 -3.69
N GLY A 56 -3.98 4.01 -4.49
CA GLY A 56 -2.61 4.26 -4.01
C GLY A 56 -2.22 5.71 -4.23
N LEU A 57 -1.68 6.37 -3.22
CA LEU A 57 -1.11 7.72 -3.32
C LEU A 57 0.39 7.67 -3.06
N THR A 58 1.15 8.21 -4.00
CA THR A 58 2.60 8.35 -3.90
C THR A 58 3.05 9.77 -4.28
N GLY A 59 4.27 10.11 -3.93
CA GLY A 59 4.88 11.41 -4.22
C GLY A 59 5.91 11.79 -3.17
N SER A 60 6.72 12.79 -3.43
CA SER A 60 7.81 13.24 -2.57
C SER A 60 7.34 13.69 -1.18
N GLY A 61 8.26 13.67 -0.21
CA GLY A 61 8.01 14.22 1.12
C GLY A 61 7.59 15.70 1.02
N GLY A 62 6.56 16.10 1.78
CA GLY A 62 6.07 17.48 1.75
C GLY A 62 5.22 17.88 0.53
N SER A 63 4.92 16.95 -0.38
CA SER A 63 4.03 17.21 -1.53
C SER A 63 2.56 17.44 -1.13
N GLY A 64 2.18 17.15 0.12
CA GLY A 64 0.82 17.35 0.62
C GLY A 64 -0.07 16.11 0.54
N LYS A 65 0.51 14.91 0.42
CA LYS A 65 -0.23 13.64 0.36
C LYS A 65 -1.28 13.51 1.47
N SER A 66 -0.86 13.58 2.73
CA SER A 66 -1.75 13.37 3.88
C SER A 66 -2.87 14.41 3.93
N THR A 67 -2.60 15.68 3.54
CA THR A 67 -3.63 16.72 3.46
C THR A 67 -4.64 16.41 2.36
N LEU A 68 -4.15 15.94 1.20
CA LEU A 68 -5.03 15.57 0.09
C LEU A 68 -5.88 14.34 0.45
N ILE A 69 -5.31 13.37 1.16
CA ILE A 69 -6.06 12.20 1.67
C ILE A 69 -7.15 12.63 2.64
N ASP A 70 -6.88 13.58 3.55
CA ASP A 70 -7.89 14.11 4.48
C ASP A 70 -9.11 14.66 3.73
N HIS A 71 -8.89 15.41 2.65
CA HIS A 71 -9.96 15.89 1.77
C HIS A 71 -10.67 14.76 1.02
N LEU A 72 -9.93 13.78 0.48
CA LEU A 72 -10.52 12.64 -0.22
C LEU A 72 -11.42 11.81 0.72
N ILE A 73 -10.98 11.58 1.97
CA ILE A 73 -11.82 10.93 2.99
C ILE A 73 -13.13 11.70 3.13
N GLY A 74 -13.07 13.02 3.35
CA GLY A 74 -14.26 13.86 3.49
C GLY A 74 -15.21 13.76 2.30
N ARG A 75 -14.69 13.73 1.07
CA ARG A 75 -15.51 13.61 -0.15
C ARG A 75 -16.15 12.22 -0.29
N PHE A 76 -15.41 11.15 -0.05
CA PHE A 76 -15.98 9.80 -0.08
C PHE A 76 -17.00 9.60 1.07
N ARG A 77 -16.75 10.16 2.25
CA ARG A 77 -17.71 10.14 3.35
C ARG A 77 -19.00 10.91 3.02
N ALA A 78 -18.90 12.04 2.33
CA ALA A 78 -20.07 12.77 1.84
C ALA A 78 -20.91 11.98 0.80
N MET A 79 -20.31 10.97 0.16
CA MET A 79 -20.97 9.99 -0.72
C MET A 79 -21.46 8.75 0.04
N ASP A 80 -21.49 8.79 1.38
CA ASP A 80 -21.84 7.67 2.27
C ASP A 80 -20.94 6.42 2.12
N LYS A 81 -19.70 6.59 1.65
CA LYS A 81 -18.73 5.52 1.51
C LYS A 81 -17.95 5.30 2.80
N LYS A 82 -17.78 4.05 3.22
CA LYS A 82 -16.83 3.70 4.30
C LYS A 82 -15.41 3.71 3.76
N VAL A 83 -14.51 4.39 4.47
CA VAL A 83 -13.13 4.63 4.01
C VAL A 83 -12.12 3.99 4.95
N GLY A 84 -11.27 3.12 4.41
CA GLY A 84 -10.08 2.62 5.08
C GLY A 84 -8.84 3.42 4.63
N VAL A 85 -7.91 3.71 5.54
CA VAL A 85 -6.61 4.32 5.20
C VAL A 85 -5.48 3.48 5.76
N VAL A 86 -4.56 3.09 4.90
CA VAL A 86 -3.30 2.43 5.29
C VAL A 86 -2.17 3.43 5.05
N ALA A 87 -1.61 3.97 6.12
CA ALA A 87 -0.43 4.83 6.05
C ALA A 87 0.81 3.97 6.29
N VAL A 88 1.69 3.91 5.29
CA VAL A 88 2.91 3.09 5.35
C VAL A 88 4.10 3.99 5.62
N ASP A 89 4.63 3.91 6.84
CA ASP A 89 5.77 4.69 7.30
C ASP A 89 7.09 3.92 7.16
N PRO A 90 8.21 4.57 6.79
CA PRO A 90 9.51 3.96 7.00
C PRO A 90 9.70 3.70 8.49
N SER A 91 10.12 2.48 8.84
CA SER A 91 10.38 2.13 10.23
C SER A 91 11.42 3.04 10.85
N SER A 92 11.17 3.50 12.07
CA SER A 92 12.22 4.13 12.87
C SER A 92 13.33 3.09 13.09
N PRO A 93 14.59 3.39 12.70
CA PRO A 93 15.72 2.47 12.93
C PRO A 93 15.97 2.19 14.40
N PHE A 94 15.39 2.98 15.32
CA PHE A 94 15.60 2.88 16.76
C PHE A 94 14.47 2.17 17.51
N SER A 95 13.23 2.29 17.07
CA SER A 95 12.07 1.74 17.80
C SER A 95 11.36 0.61 17.08
N GLY A 96 11.64 0.39 15.80
CA GLY A 96 10.97 -0.62 14.97
C GLY A 96 9.45 -0.40 14.80
N GLY A 97 8.92 0.70 15.31
CA GLY A 97 7.49 1.05 15.24
C GLY A 97 7.21 2.20 14.27
N ALA A 98 5.98 2.33 13.82
CA ALA A 98 5.53 3.50 13.05
C ALA A 98 5.69 4.78 13.87
N LEU A 99 6.16 5.86 13.24
CA LEU A 99 6.25 7.16 13.89
C LEU A 99 4.84 7.61 14.32
N LEU A 100 4.69 7.98 15.60
CA LEU A 100 3.43 8.44 16.22
C LEU A 100 2.76 9.63 15.50
N GLY A 101 3.47 10.28 14.56
CA GLY A 101 3.00 11.48 13.85
C GLY A 101 1.76 11.28 12.96
N ASP A 102 1.52 10.07 12.46
CA ASP A 102 0.44 9.84 11.48
C ASP A 102 -0.96 9.83 12.09
N ARG A 103 -1.11 9.38 13.35
CA ARG A 103 -2.40 9.48 14.04
C ARG A 103 -2.86 10.92 14.27
N ILE A 104 -1.93 11.87 14.27
CA ILE A 104 -2.22 13.31 14.44
C ILE A 104 -2.72 13.91 13.11
N ARG A 105 -2.32 13.35 11.97
CA ARG A 105 -2.64 13.90 10.63
C ARG A 105 -4.10 13.77 10.24
N PHE A 106 -4.79 12.73 10.70
CA PHE A 106 -6.18 12.44 10.36
C PHE A 106 -7.13 12.56 11.57
N GLN A 107 -6.83 13.45 12.53
CA GLN A 107 -7.64 13.63 13.75
C GLN A 107 -9.06 14.07 13.44
N SER A 108 -9.30 14.83 12.37
CA SER A 108 -10.62 15.25 11.91
C SER A 108 -11.58 14.09 11.67
N HIS A 109 -11.07 12.91 11.31
CA HIS A 109 -11.84 11.71 11.01
C HIS A 109 -11.78 10.64 12.11
N ALA A 110 -11.08 10.88 13.22
CA ALA A 110 -10.88 9.89 14.28
C ALA A 110 -12.19 9.43 14.97
N ILE A 111 -13.19 10.30 14.99
CA ILE A 111 -14.51 10.05 15.59
C ILE A 111 -15.56 9.58 14.56
N ASP A 112 -15.26 9.57 13.28
CA ASP A 112 -16.17 9.08 12.24
C ASP A 112 -16.13 7.55 12.21
N ASP A 113 -17.27 6.89 12.51
CA ASP A 113 -17.37 5.43 12.48
C ASP A 113 -17.24 4.84 11.08
N GLY A 114 -17.43 5.63 10.04
CA GLY A 114 -17.22 5.25 8.64
C GLY A 114 -15.77 5.35 8.18
N VAL A 115 -14.82 5.73 9.07
CA VAL A 115 -13.40 5.86 8.72
C VAL A 115 -12.55 4.96 9.61
N PHE A 116 -11.71 4.11 9.01
CA PHE A 116 -10.77 3.26 9.71
C PHE A 116 -9.34 3.52 9.23
N ILE A 117 -8.44 3.95 10.13
CA ILE A 117 -7.07 4.33 9.81
C ILE A 117 -6.10 3.40 10.51
N ARG A 118 -5.12 2.88 9.76
CA ARG A 118 -4.03 2.06 10.27
C ARG A 118 -2.68 2.57 9.74
N SER A 119 -1.77 2.91 10.66
CA SER A 119 -0.37 3.16 10.33
C SER A 119 0.41 1.86 10.44
N MET A 120 1.23 1.57 9.45
CA MET A 120 2.12 0.40 9.38
C MET A 120 3.57 0.85 9.32
N ALA A 121 4.45 0.10 9.97
CA ALA A 121 5.89 0.34 9.89
C ALA A 121 6.54 -0.60 8.85
N SER A 122 7.46 -0.09 8.06
CA SER A 122 8.16 -0.88 7.02
C SER A 122 9.13 -1.95 7.56
N ARG A 123 9.35 -2.03 8.85
CA ARG A 123 10.17 -3.02 9.63
C ARG A 123 11.42 -3.57 8.93
N GLY A 124 11.94 -2.91 7.88
CA GLY A 124 13.21 -3.26 7.22
C GLY A 124 13.24 -4.59 6.46
N TYR A 125 12.11 -5.23 6.22
CA TYR A 125 12.03 -6.48 5.46
C TYR A 125 11.81 -6.20 3.98
N LEU A 126 12.79 -6.50 3.15
CA LEU A 126 12.65 -6.57 1.69
C LEU A 126 11.54 -7.59 1.36
N GLY A 127 10.42 -7.11 0.86
CA GLY A 127 9.23 -7.92 0.51
C GLY A 127 8.20 -8.10 1.64
N GLY A 128 8.55 -7.97 2.93
CA GLY A 128 7.63 -8.17 4.05
C GLY A 128 6.59 -7.06 4.20
N LEU A 129 6.92 -5.83 3.81
CA LEU A 129 5.98 -4.70 3.87
C LEU A 129 4.83 -4.86 2.88
N ALA A 130 5.13 -5.26 1.64
CA ALA A 130 4.11 -5.47 0.62
C ALA A 130 3.10 -6.55 1.06
N ARG A 131 3.56 -7.66 1.64
CA ARG A 131 2.67 -8.70 2.18
C ARG A 131 1.82 -8.18 3.33
N GLY A 132 2.42 -7.59 4.35
CA GLY A 132 1.68 -7.05 5.50
C GLY A 132 0.64 -6.01 5.09
N THR A 133 0.96 -5.16 4.12
CA THR A 133 0.02 -4.18 3.58
C THR A 133 -1.13 -4.86 2.84
N THR A 134 -0.85 -5.91 2.04
CA THR A 134 -1.88 -6.70 1.36
C THR A 134 -2.86 -7.32 2.36
N ASP A 135 -2.34 -7.93 3.42
CA ASP A 135 -3.17 -8.55 4.46
C ASP A 135 -4.03 -7.51 5.20
N VAL A 136 -3.49 -6.33 5.51
CA VAL A 136 -4.24 -5.24 6.13
C VAL A 136 -5.33 -4.70 5.20
N VAL A 137 -5.05 -4.54 3.92
CA VAL A 137 -6.05 -4.15 2.92
C VAL A 137 -7.19 -5.17 2.89
N ARG A 138 -6.89 -6.49 2.92
CA ARG A 138 -7.91 -7.55 2.96
C ARG A 138 -8.76 -7.51 4.22
N VAL A 139 -8.16 -7.22 5.38
CA VAL A 139 -8.91 -7.01 6.63
C VAL A 139 -9.87 -5.84 6.50
N MET A 140 -9.43 -4.73 5.89
CA MET A 140 -10.28 -3.57 5.65
C MET A 140 -11.39 -3.86 4.63
N GLU A 141 -11.11 -4.63 3.58
CA GLU A 141 -12.12 -5.09 2.62
C GLU A 141 -13.19 -5.94 3.32
N ALA A 142 -12.77 -6.94 4.11
CA ALA A 142 -13.67 -7.83 4.84
C ALA A 142 -14.48 -7.08 5.92
N MET A 143 -13.93 -6.02 6.52
CA MET A 143 -14.65 -5.13 7.44
C MET A 143 -15.76 -4.34 6.76
N GLY A 144 -15.77 -4.28 5.41
CA GLY A 144 -16.79 -3.61 4.62
C GLY A 144 -16.45 -2.15 4.27
N ASN A 145 -15.17 -1.79 4.17
CA ASN A 145 -14.79 -0.49 3.60
C ASN A 145 -15.04 -0.48 2.09
N ASP A 146 -15.71 0.54 1.59
CA ASP A 146 -15.99 0.73 0.15
C ASP A 146 -14.74 1.23 -0.59
N VAL A 147 -13.98 2.10 0.06
CA VAL A 147 -12.77 2.73 -0.47
C VAL A 147 -11.62 2.49 0.48
N ILE A 148 -10.47 2.06 -0.04
CA ILE A 148 -9.25 1.90 0.73
C ILE A 148 -8.16 2.75 0.09
N ILE A 149 -7.58 3.67 0.87
CA ILE A 149 -6.51 4.56 0.45
C ILE A 149 -5.20 4.05 1.06
N ILE A 150 -4.20 3.82 0.22
CA ILE A 150 -2.86 3.42 0.64
C ILE A 150 -1.94 4.64 0.43
N GLU A 151 -1.40 5.19 1.53
CA GLU A 151 -0.41 6.26 1.49
C GLU A 151 0.99 5.69 1.64
N THR A 152 1.90 6.06 0.73
CA THR A 152 3.33 5.79 0.86
C THR A 152 4.06 7.05 1.28
N LEU A 153 5.02 6.95 2.18
CA LEU A 153 5.75 8.12 2.70
C LEU A 153 7.03 8.46 1.92
N GLY A 154 7.04 8.17 0.64
CA GLY A 154 7.96 8.75 -0.33
C GLY A 154 9.45 8.62 0.01
N ALA A 155 10.06 7.46 -0.12
CA ALA A 155 11.52 7.32 -0.20
C ALA A 155 11.96 5.97 -0.77
N GLY A 156 11.62 5.61 -2.01
CA GLY A 156 12.33 4.54 -2.70
C GLY A 156 11.48 3.42 -3.31
N GLN A 157 12.09 2.24 -3.46
CA GLN A 157 11.57 1.10 -4.21
C GLN A 157 10.31 0.48 -3.60
N ASP A 158 10.13 0.62 -2.28
CA ASP A 158 8.94 0.15 -1.54
C ASP A 158 7.64 0.84 -2.00
N GLU A 159 7.76 2.05 -2.58
CA GLU A 159 6.62 2.78 -3.15
C GLU A 159 6.01 2.06 -4.33
N ILE A 160 6.85 1.48 -5.19
CA ILE A 160 6.41 0.79 -6.40
C ILE A 160 5.64 -0.48 -6.03
N ASP A 161 6.12 -1.23 -5.03
CA ASP A 161 5.48 -2.48 -4.60
C ASP A 161 4.10 -2.24 -3.99
N ILE A 162 3.94 -1.14 -3.23
CA ILE A 162 2.66 -0.77 -2.61
C ILE A 162 1.68 -0.24 -3.65
N ILE A 163 2.16 0.50 -4.65
CA ILE A 163 1.35 1.00 -5.76
C ILE A 163 0.74 -0.15 -6.56
N HIS A 164 1.44 -1.26 -6.70
CA HIS A 164 0.92 -2.45 -7.38
C HIS A 164 -0.28 -3.11 -6.68
N LEU A 165 -0.57 -2.75 -5.42
CA LEU A 165 -1.78 -3.18 -4.72
C LEU A 165 -3.00 -2.36 -5.11
N ALA A 166 -2.81 -1.16 -5.64
CA ALA A 166 -3.87 -0.24 -5.99
C ALA A 166 -4.51 -0.56 -7.36
N GLN A 167 -5.78 -0.22 -7.50
CA GLN A 167 -6.50 -0.23 -8.76
C GLN A 167 -6.34 1.10 -9.50
N THR A 168 -6.21 2.19 -8.74
CA THR A 168 -5.93 3.54 -9.24
C THR A 168 -4.73 4.10 -8.50
N CYS A 169 -3.71 4.46 -9.24
CA CYS A 169 -2.49 5.06 -8.72
C CYS A 169 -2.47 6.57 -8.96
N ILE A 170 -2.34 7.34 -7.88
CA ILE A 170 -2.26 8.80 -7.91
C ILE A 170 -0.83 9.22 -7.55
N LEU A 171 -0.16 9.86 -8.50
CA LEU A 171 1.14 10.50 -8.27
C LEU A 171 0.92 11.97 -7.91
N ILE A 172 1.44 12.39 -6.75
CA ILE A 172 1.33 13.77 -6.29
C ILE A 172 2.65 14.49 -6.55
N LEU A 173 2.58 15.51 -7.39
CA LEU A 173 3.69 16.38 -7.74
C LEU A 173 3.42 17.80 -7.22
N THR A 174 4.50 18.60 -7.07
CA THR A 174 4.40 20.00 -6.65
C THR A 174 5.29 20.88 -7.53
N PRO A 175 4.85 22.07 -7.92
CA PRO A 175 5.65 22.96 -8.74
C PRO A 175 6.96 23.35 -8.05
N GLY A 176 8.10 23.24 -8.77
CA GLY A 176 9.39 23.76 -8.32
C GLY A 176 10.23 22.87 -7.43
N MET A 177 9.82 21.67 -7.09
CA MET A 177 10.70 20.66 -6.51
C MET A 177 11.55 20.02 -7.62
N GLY A 178 12.88 20.04 -7.48
CA GLY A 178 13.79 19.36 -8.42
C GLY A 178 13.54 17.86 -8.55
N ASP A 179 12.89 17.27 -7.54
CA ASP A 179 12.44 15.88 -7.50
C ASP A 179 11.32 15.59 -8.52
N ASP A 180 10.53 16.59 -8.96
CA ASP A 180 9.51 16.42 -10.00
C ASP A 180 10.14 16.02 -11.33
N ILE A 181 11.30 16.59 -11.66
CA ILE A 181 12.08 16.21 -12.85
C ILE A 181 12.71 14.83 -12.68
N GLN A 182 13.06 14.43 -11.45
CA GLN A 182 13.56 13.08 -11.16
C GLN A 182 12.43 12.04 -11.21
N ALA A 183 11.23 12.36 -10.76
CA ALA A 183 10.04 11.52 -10.89
C ALA A 183 9.71 11.27 -12.37
N MET A 184 9.82 12.29 -13.22
CA MET A 184 9.69 12.14 -14.68
C MET A 184 10.75 11.19 -15.26
N LYS A 185 12.00 11.23 -14.74
CA LYS A 185 13.10 10.37 -15.19
C LYS A 185 13.07 8.96 -14.63
N ALA A 186 12.42 8.74 -13.48
CA ALA A 186 12.45 7.49 -12.74
C ALA A 186 11.39 6.45 -13.17
N GLY A 187 10.61 6.71 -14.23
CA GLY A 187 9.55 5.79 -14.68
C GLY A 187 8.31 5.78 -13.77
N ILE A 188 8.27 6.57 -12.70
CA ILE A 188 7.12 6.64 -11.78
C ILE A 188 5.87 7.18 -12.50
N MET A 189 6.05 8.03 -13.52
CA MET A 189 4.92 8.49 -14.33
C MET A 189 4.24 7.38 -15.13
N GLU A 190 4.97 6.31 -15.47
CA GLU A 190 4.42 5.20 -16.26
C GLU A 190 3.44 4.33 -15.47
N ILE A 191 3.49 4.41 -14.14
CA ILE A 191 2.61 3.66 -13.22
C ILE A 191 1.47 4.51 -12.69
N ALA A 192 1.48 5.83 -12.92
CA ALA A 192 0.41 6.72 -12.49
C ALA A 192 -0.78 6.66 -13.44
N ASP A 193 -1.98 6.51 -12.89
CA ASP A 193 -3.25 6.65 -13.61
C ASP A 193 -3.77 8.08 -13.55
N ILE A 194 -3.44 8.79 -12.48
CA ILE A 194 -3.80 10.20 -12.26
C ILE A 194 -2.57 10.92 -11.69
N ILE A 195 -2.34 12.13 -12.13
CA ILE A 195 -1.30 13.01 -11.59
C ILE A 195 -1.98 14.19 -10.90
N ALA A 196 -1.85 14.29 -9.59
CA ALA A 196 -2.31 15.46 -8.84
C ALA A 196 -1.16 16.49 -8.75
N LEU A 197 -1.25 17.58 -9.49
CA LEU A 197 -0.31 18.70 -9.36
C LEU A 197 -0.77 19.56 -8.18
N ASN A 198 -0.29 19.24 -6.99
CA ASN A 198 -0.66 19.93 -5.76
C ASN A 198 0.12 21.24 -5.57
N LYS A 199 -0.39 22.13 -4.73
CA LYS A 199 0.11 23.50 -4.56
C LYS A 199 0.08 24.28 -5.87
N ALA A 200 -1.02 24.12 -6.61
CA ALA A 200 -1.21 24.78 -7.91
C ALA A 200 -1.39 26.31 -7.83
N ASP A 201 -1.35 26.85 -6.62
CA ASP A 201 -1.27 28.29 -6.32
C ASP A 201 0.14 28.88 -6.47
N LEU A 202 1.17 28.03 -6.61
CA LEU A 202 2.55 28.49 -6.77
C LEU A 202 2.82 29.02 -8.19
N ASP A 203 3.66 30.05 -8.30
CA ASP A 203 3.96 30.77 -9.56
C ASP A 203 4.35 29.90 -10.78
N LYS A 204 4.96 28.73 -10.53
CA LYS A 204 5.42 27.83 -11.60
C LYS A 204 4.39 26.73 -11.96
N ALA A 205 3.21 26.74 -11.36
CA ALA A 205 2.23 25.67 -11.54
C ALA A 205 1.79 25.50 -13.00
N ASN A 206 1.50 26.60 -13.70
CA ASN A 206 1.07 26.56 -15.11
C ASN A 206 2.16 26.02 -16.05
N LEU A 207 3.43 26.35 -15.81
CA LEU A 207 4.56 25.80 -16.59
C LEU A 207 4.72 24.31 -16.33
N CYS A 208 4.61 23.88 -15.07
CA CYS A 208 4.67 22.47 -14.69
C CYS A 208 3.51 21.70 -15.34
N LEU A 209 2.29 22.22 -15.28
CA LEU A 209 1.10 21.62 -15.89
C LEU A 209 1.31 21.38 -17.40
N SER A 210 1.69 22.41 -18.15
CA SER A 210 1.93 22.30 -19.59
C SER A 210 3.05 21.30 -19.93
N SER A 211 4.10 21.25 -19.10
CA SER A 211 5.19 20.29 -19.27
C SER A 211 4.73 18.86 -19.04
N LEU A 212 3.91 18.59 -18.00
CA LEU A 212 3.32 17.29 -17.70
C LEU A 212 2.40 16.82 -18.83
N GLU A 213 1.48 17.66 -19.28
CA GLU A 213 0.57 17.35 -20.39
C GLU A 213 1.33 17.02 -21.67
N THR A 214 2.38 17.78 -21.98
CA THR A 214 3.27 17.53 -23.12
C THR A 214 3.97 16.18 -22.98
N SER A 215 4.53 15.90 -21.80
CA SER A 215 5.23 14.64 -21.54
C SER A 215 4.31 13.42 -21.65
N ILE A 216 3.07 13.52 -21.16
CA ILE A 216 2.07 12.47 -21.29
C ILE A 216 1.69 12.27 -22.76
N HIS A 217 1.46 13.36 -23.49
CA HIS A 217 1.02 13.31 -24.88
C HIS A 217 2.06 12.66 -25.81
N TYR A 218 3.35 12.95 -25.61
CA TYR A 218 4.42 12.49 -26.47
C TYR A 218 5.19 11.29 -25.94
N GLY A 219 5.23 11.11 -24.60
CA GLY A 219 6.06 10.10 -23.94
C GLY A 219 5.33 8.80 -23.60
N MET A 220 3.99 8.79 -23.59
CA MET A 220 3.24 7.60 -23.16
C MET A 220 2.65 6.82 -24.33
N ASP A 221 2.63 5.49 -24.19
CA ASP A 221 2.05 4.61 -25.20
C ASP A 221 0.52 4.70 -25.18
N LYS A 222 -0.02 5.34 -26.21
CA LYS A 222 -1.48 5.49 -26.43
C LYS A 222 -2.21 4.15 -26.56
N LYS A 223 -1.50 3.02 -26.78
CA LYS A 223 -2.09 1.68 -26.86
C LYS A 223 -2.53 1.17 -25.50
N LYS A 224 -2.08 1.77 -24.38
CA LYS A 224 -2.56 1.40 -23.03
C LYS A 224 -4.05 1.71 -22.81
N GLY A 225 -4.68 2.55 -23.66
CA GLY A 225 -6.12 2.85 -23.63
C GLY A 225 -6.53 3.85 -22.54
N TRP A 226 -5.76 4.06 -21.49
CA TRP A 226 -5.90 5.13 -20.51
C TRP A 226 -4.62 5.95 -20.47
N LEU A 227 -4.76 7.27 -20.55
CA LEU A 227 -3.66 8.20 -20.34
C LEU A 227 -3.84 8.91 -19.01
N PRO A 228 -2.79 9.09 -18.21
CA PRO A 228 -2.88 9.80 -16.96
C PRO A 228 -3.51 11.19 -17.13
N ARG A 229 -4.48 11.48 -16.26
CA ARG A 229 -5.10 12.81 -16.22
C ARG A 229 -4.36 13.67 -15.22
N VAL A 230 -3.95 14.87 -15.61
CA VAL A 230 -3.34 15.83 -14.68
C VAL A 230 -4.44 16.70 -14.06
N VAL A 231 -4.49 16.72 -12.72
CA VAL A 231 -5.46 17.49 -11.95
C VAL A 231 -4.73 18.48 -11.06
N PRO A 232 -4.80 19.79 -11.34
CA PRO A 232 -4.26 20.81 -10.45
C PRO A 232 -5.07 20.86 -9.14
N THR A 233 -4.37 20.81 -8.00
CA THR A 233 -5.01 20.82 -6.67
C THR A 233 -4.35 21.84 -5.75
N ILE A 234 -5.16 22.41 -4.84
CA ILE A 234 -4.71 23.24 -3.72
C ILE A 234 -5.30 22.58 -2.48
N SER A 235 -4.52 21.72 -1.82
CA SER A 235 -5.00 20.96 -0.66
C SER A 235 -4.83 21.67 0.68
N PHE A 236 -3.96 22.70 0.75
CA PHE A 236 -3.73 23.50 1.95
C PHE A 236 -3.91 24.98 1.61
N ALA A 237 -4.87 25.61 2.24
CA ALA A 237 -5.14 27.03 2.11
C ALA A 237 -5.51 27.61 3.48
N SER A 238 -5.22 28.91 3.68
CA SER A 238 -5.55 29.61 4.94
C SER A 238 -7.05 29.68 5.22
N LYS A 239 -7.86 29.56 4.18
CA LYS A 239 -9.32 29.43 4.27
C LYS A 239 -9.77 28.18 3.55
N SER A 240 -10.72 27.45 4.12
CA SER A 240 -11.31 26.24 3.51
C SER A 240 -11.95 26.49 2.13
N THR A 241 -12.38 27.73 1.87
CA THR A 241 -12.94 28.15 0.58
C THR A 241 -11.92 28.19 -0.56
N ASP A 242 -10.63 28.21 -0.24
CA ASP A 242 -9.55 28.28 -1.22
C ASP A 242 -8.99 26.92 -1.61
N VAL A 243 -9.46 25.82 -0.99
CA VAL A 243 -9.16 24.43 -1.38
C VAL A 243 -9.81 24.17 -2.75
N ARG A 244 -9.03 23.72 -3.73
CA ARG A 244 -9.50 23.52 -5.10
C ARG A 244 -8.98 22.19 -5.69
N GLY A 245 -9.64 21.71 -6.73
CA GLY A 245 -9.23 20.55 -7.51
C GLY A 245 -9.49 19.20 -6.83
N VAL A 246 -10.04 19.18 -5.61
CA VAL A 246 -10.34 17.93 -4.90
C VAL A 246 -11.53 17.20 -5.51
N ASP A 247 -12.57 17.93 -5.89
CA ASP A 247 -13.77 17.36 -6.53
C ASP A 247 -13.42 16.81 -7.93
N GLU A 248 -12.58 17.52 -8.68
CA GLU A 248 -12.05 17.10 -9.97
C GLU A 248 -11.16 15.85 -9.82
N LEU A 249 -10.39 15.77 -8.74
CA LEU A 249 -9.59 14.58 -8.44
C LEU A 249 -10.47 13.37 -8.13
N VAL A 250 -11.51 13.55 -7.32
CA VAL A 250 -12.49 12.48 -7.05
C VAL A 250 -13.18 12.05 -8.35
N GLN A 251 -13.56 13.00 -9.20
CA GLN A 251 -14.16 12.66 -10.50
C GLN A 251 -13.18 11.88 -11.39
N ALA A 252 -11.90 12.27 -11.44
CA ALA A 252 -10.88 11.55 -12.19
C ALA A 252 -10.69 10.10 -11.67
N ILE A 253 -10.76 9.90 -10.35
CA ILE A 253 -10.73 8.57 -9.73
C ILE A 253 -11.94 7.74 -10.17
N MET A 254 -13.13 8.32 -10.10
CA MET A 254 -14.37 7.62 -10.50
C MET A 254 -14.38 7.29 -12.00
N ASP A 255 -13.90 8.21 -12.86
CA ASP A 255 -13.77 7.99 -14.29
C ASP A 255 -12.80 6.85 -14.61
N HIS A 256 -11.65 6.78 -13.90
CA HIS A 256 -10.70 5.68 -14.05
C HIS A 256 -11.30 4.35 -13.61
N GLN A 257 -12.02 4.32 -12.49
CA GLN A 257 -12.72 3.12 -12.05
C GLN A 257 -13.78 2.68 -13.06
N ALA A 258 -14.57 3.61 -13.60
CA ALA A 258 -15.54 3.31 -14.65
C ALA A 258 -14.85 2.70 -15.89
N TYR A 259 -13.73 3.31 -16.34
CA TYR A 259 -12.92 2.79 -17.43
C TYR A 259 -12.44 1.35 -17.17
N LEU A 260 -11.93 1.05 -15.97
CA LEU A 260 -11.47 -0.30 -15.61
C LEU A 260 -12.61 -1.33 -15.69
N HIS A 261 -13.82 -0.96 -15.25
CA HIS A 261 -14.99 -1.83 -15.29
C HIS A 261 -15.53 -2.01 -16.71
N GLU A 262 -15.71 -0.95 -17.47
CA GLU A 262 -16.26 -0.97 -18.83
C GLU A 262 -15.35 -1.76 -19.80
N THR A 263 -14.03 -1.61 -19.64
CA THR A 263 -13.05 -2.34 -20.46
C THR A 263 -12.68 -3.72 -19.93
N ARG A 264 -13.24 -4.15 -18.80
CA ARG A 264 -12.89 -5.38 -18.06
C ARG A 264 -11.42 -5.45 -17.61
N LYS A 265 -10.69 -4.35 -17.64
CA LYS A 265 -9.31 -4.28 -17.14
C LYS A 265 -9.23 -4.45 -15.63
N ILE A 266 -10.32 -4.26 -14.92
CA ILE A 266 -10.39 -4.52 -13.47
C ILE A 266 -10.00 -5.96 -13.13
N ASP A 267 -10.36 -6.93 -13.99
CA ASP A 267 -10.01 -8.33 -13.78
C ASP A 267 -8.51 -8.59 -14.03
N GLU A 268 -7.91 -7.90 -15.02
CA GLU A 268 -6.45 -7.95 -15.26
C GLU A 268 -5.68 -7.39 -14.07
N VAL A 269 -6.12 -6.25 -13.52
CA VAL A 269 -5.52 -5.64 -12.32
C VAL A 269 -5.63 -6.57 -11.12
N ARG A 270 -6.80 -7.19 -10.91
CA ARG A 270 -7.02 -8.16 -9.82
C ARG A 270 -6.14 -9.39 -9.98
N ASN A 271 -6.05 -9.96 -11.18
CA ASN A 271 -5.23 -11.12 -11.47
C ASN A 271 -3.75 -10.83 -11.20
N LYS A 272 -3.25 -9.69 -11.68
CA LYS A 272 -1.87 -9.25 -11.42
C LYS A 272 -1.57 -9.11 -9.92
N ARG A 273 -2.52 -8.54 -9.16
CA ARG A 273 -2.42 -8.46 -7.69
C ARG A 273 -2.34 -9.85 -7.05
N ILE A 274 -3.20 -10.78 -7.48
CA ILE A 274 -3.20 -12.18 -6.98
C ILE A 274 -1.89 -12.88 -7.31
N GLU A 275 -1.37 -12.73 -8.53
CA GLU A 275 -0.08 -13.30 -8.93
C GLU A 275 1.09 -12.77 -8.07
N GLN A 276 1.11 -11.48 -7.81
CA GLN A 276 2.13 -10.87 -6.94
C GLN A 276 2.00 -11.39 -5.50
N GLU A 277 0.80 -11.45 -4.97
CA GLU A 277 0.52 -11.97 -3.63
C GLU A 277 0.95 -13.45 -3.50
N LEU A 278 0.61 -14.28 -4.49
CA LEU A 278 1.06 -15.67 -4.54
C LEU A 278 2.60 -15.77 -4.53
N GLY A 279 3.28 -14.91 -5.31
CA GLY A 279 4.73 -14.85 -5.33
C GLY A 279 5.34 -14.49 -3.97
N LEU A 280 4.75 -13.51 -3.27
CA LEU A 280 5.18 -13.11 -1.93
C LEU A 280 4.97 -14.23 -0.91
N VAL A 281 3.76 -14.82 -0.88
CA VAL A 281 3.42 -15.93 0.04
C VAL A 281 4.32 -17.14 -0.23
N PHE A 282 4.54 -17.49 -1.50
CA PHE A 282 5.39 -18.61 -1.88
C PHE A 282 6.84 -18.39 -1.40
N LYS A 283 7.38 -17.19 -1.64
CA LYS A 283 8.74 -16.84 -1.19
C LYS A 283 8.88 -16.98 0.32
N ASP A 284 7.93 -16.45 1.08
CA ASP A 284 7.95 -16.49 2.54
C ASP A 284 7.84 -17.90 3.09
N GLU A 285 6.95 -18.72 2.54
CA GLU A 285 6.77 -20.11 2.99
C GLU A 285 8.00 -20.98 2.67
N VAL A 286 8.58 -20.82 1.47
CA VAL A 286 9.84 -21.50 1.12
C VAL A 286 10.97 -21.05 2.06
N GLU A 287 11.08 -19.75 2.31
CA GLU A 287 12.09 -19.20 3.23
C GLU A 287 11.94 -19.79 4.65
N LYS A 288 10.72 -19.83 5.20
CA LYS A 288 10.44 -20.42 6.50
C LYS A 288 10.84 -21.89 6.57
N VAL A 289 10.45 -22.70 5.59
CA VAL A 289 10.77 -24.13 5.53
C VAL A 289 12.28 -24.36 5.46
N VAL A 290 12.95 -23.61 4.58
CA VAL A 290 14.41 -23.71 4.38
C VAL A 290 15.15 -23.29 5.65
N PHE A 291 14.81 -22.14 6.24
CA PHE A 291 15.48 -21.67 7.46
C PHE A 291 15.17 -22.51 8.68
N ALA A 292 13.95 -23.05 8.83
CA ALA A 292 13.62 -23.97 9.92
C ALA A 292 14.48 -25.25 9.85
N GLY A 293 14.62 -25.81 8.64
CA GLY A 293 15.45 -27.00 8.43
C GLY A 293 16.95 -26.76 8.65
N ILE A 294 17.44 -25.55 8.40
CA ILE A 294 18.85 -25.20 8.64
C ILE A 294 19.12 -24.87 10.12
N LYS A 295 18.21 -24.15 10.80
CA LYS A 295 18.36 -23.75 12.21
C LYS A 295 18.48 -24.95 13.16
N GLY A 296 17.73 -26.04 12.91
CA GLY A 296 17.71 -27.22 13.79
C GLY A 296 18.95 -28.09 13.72
N THR A 297 19.82 -27.94 12.70
CA THR A 297 20.90 -28.91 12.41
C THR A 297 22.31 -28.38 12.66
N GLY A 298 22.48 -27.13 13.09
CA GLY A 298 23.81 -26.46 13.17
C GLY A 298 24.46 -26.18 11.81
N LYS A 299 23.86 -26.64 10.71
CA LYS A 299 24.38 -26.50 9.34
C LYS A 299 24.57 -25.05 8.90
N LYS A 300 23.74 -24.11 9.40
CA LYS A 300 23.90 -22.68 9.07
C LYS A 300 25.31 -22.18 9.37
N ARG A 301 25.84 -22.56 10.55
CA ARG A 301 27.21 -22.16 10.93
C ARG A 301 28.26 -22.83 10.04
N GLN A 302 28.08 -24.13 9.75
CA GLN A 302 28.98 -24.86 8.86
C GLN A 302 29.03 -24.27 7.44
N TYR A 303 27.88 -23.90 6.86
CA TYR A 303 27.81 -23.23 5.58
C TYR A 303 28.53 -21.87 5.58
N ILE A 304 28.30 -21.05 6.62
CA ILE A 304 28.99 -19.76 6.76
C ILE A 304 30.51 -19.96 6.87
N GLU A 305 30.97 -20.91 7.66
CA GLU A 305 32.40 -21.23 7.83
C GLU A 305 33.02 -21.77 6.52
N SER A 306 32.30 -22.63 5.77
CA SER A 306 32.73 -23.15 4.48
C SER A 306 32.89 -22.04 3.42
N ILE A 307 31.90 -21.13 3.33
CA ILE A 307 31.98 -20.00 2.40
C ILE A 307 33.12 -19.05 2.81
N ARG A 308 33.25 -18.75 4.09
CA ARG A 308 34.33 -17.90 4.61
C ARG A 308 35.72 -18.50 4.35
N ALA A 309 35.84 -19.81 4.37
CA ALA A 309 37.08 -20.54 4.08
C ALA A 309 37.33 -20.71 2.57
N GLY A 310 36.47 -20.21 1.69
CA GLY A 310 36.58 -20.39 0.22
C GLY A 310 36.37 -21.81 -0.26
N LYS A 311 35.82 -22.71 0.57
CA LYS A 311 35.56 -24.11 0.22
C LYS A 311 34.24 -24.32 -0.50
N SER A 312 33.35 -23.34 -0.43
CA SER A 312 32.04 -23.30 -1.10
C SER A 312 31.68 -21.87 -1.43
N ASP A 313 30.60 -21.65 -2.17
CA ASP A 313 30.02 -20.35 -2.49
C ASP A 313 28.53 -20.32 -2.15
N PRO A 314 27.92 -19.11 -2.02
CA PRO A 314 26.51 -18.99 -1.64
C PRO A 314 25.55 -19.72 -2.61
N TYR A 315 25.83 -19.76 -3.91
CA TYR A 315 24.96 -20.36 -4.92
C TYR A 315 24.94 -21.89 -4.78
N SER A 316 26.13 -22.51 -4.60
CA SER A 316 26.28 -23.94 -4.39
C SER A 316 25.59 -24.37 -3.09
N VAL A 317 25.73 -23.60 -2.00
CA VAL A 317 25.05 -23.89 -0.72
C VAL A 317 23.54 -23.81 -0.87
N VAL A 318 23.00 -22.78 -1.54
CA VAL A 318 21.56 -22.66 -1.77
C VAL A 318 21.04 -23.83 -2.60
N LYS A 319 21.76 -24.25 -3.66
CA LYS A 319 21.38 -25.39 -4.48
C LYS A 319 21.37 -26.69 -3.68
N GLU A 320 22.36 -26.94 -2.84
CA GLU A 320 22.43 -28.09 -1.94
C GLU A 320 21.25 -28.10 -0.95
N VAL A 321 20.97 -26.96 -0.34
CA VAL A 321 19.86 -26.82 0.60
C VAL A 321 18.54 -27.11 -0.11
N LEU A 322 18.27 -26.47 -1.25
CA LEU A 322 17.03 -26.67 -2.00
C LEU A 322 16.86 -28.13 -2.44
N SER A 323 17.92 -28.81 -2.91
CA SER A 323 17.86 -30.21 -3.32
C SER A 323 17.52 -31.13 -2.15
N THR A 324 17.90 -30.75 -0.91
CA THR A 324 17.59 -31.53 0.31
C THR A 324 16.11 -31.43 0.70
N PHE A 325 15.48 -30.27 0.46
CA PHE A 325 14.10 -30.01 0.86
C PHE A 325 13.07 -30.27 -0.23
N LEU A 326 13.41 -30.03 -1.50
CA LEU A 326 12.45 -30.12 -2.60
C LEU A 326 12.38 -31.51 -3.24
N ARG A 327 13.27 -32.47 -2.88
CA ARG A 327 13.32 -33.84 -3.48
C ARG A 327 12.99 -33.80 -4.99
N VAL A 328 13.70 -32.94 -5.73
CA VAL A 328 13.63 -32.88 -7.20
C VAL A 328 14.66 -33.84 -7.78
#